data_ebdabbd8d3d0bdf1e71d741e25dcb0cc
#
_entry.id   ebdabbd8d3d0bdf1e71d741e25dcb0cc
#
_cell.length_a   1.000
_cell.length_b   1.000
_cell.length_c   1.000
_cell.angle_alpha   90.00
_cell.angle_beta   90.00
_cell.angle_gamma   90.00
#
_symmetry.space_group_name_H-M   'P 1'
#
loop_
_entity.id
_entity.type
_entity.pdbx_description
1 polymer ?
#
loop_
_entity_poly.entity_id
_entity_poly.type
_entity_poly.pdbx_seq_one_letter_code
_entity_poly.pdbx_strand_id
1 'polypeptide(L)'
;MKGLRKYLTPFAPDQSGAVSVLYELGGMLVICDAGGCTGNVCGFDEPRWFETRSAVFSAGLRDMDAILGRDDRLVAKLADAAEKLDVTFAAVIGTPVPAVIGTDYRALERMLSKKTDLSVLTVNTDGMELYDKGEEKAYLALFEKFSDKNEESEDMNDKDRPRIGIIGMTP
;
A
#
# COMPACT_ATOMS: atom_id res chain seq x y z
N MET A 1 -38.78 10.15 2.73
CA MET A 1 -37.36 10.32 2.99
C MET A 1 -36.66 10.54 1.64
N LYS A 2 -36.35 11.79 1.31
CA LYS A 2 -35.55 12.13 0.12
C LYS A 2 -34.09 11.88 0.48
N GLY A 3 -33.41 10.98 -0.22
CA GLY A 3 -31.99 10.74 -0.04
C GLY A 3 -31.58 9.32 0.39
N LEU A 4 -32.51 8.45 0.78
CA LEU A 4 -32.19 7.03 0.96
C LEU A 4 -32.07 6.33 -0.39
N ARG A 5 -30.90 5.78 -0.67
CA ARG A 5 -30.70 4.95 -1.86
C ARG A 5 -31.42 3.61 -1.66
N LYS A 6 -32.14 3.16 -2.68
CA LYS A 6 -32.82 1.86 -2.66
C LYS A 6 -31.84 0.69 -2.65
N TYR A 7 -30.66 0.90 -3.21
CA TYR A 7 -29.59 -0.07 -3.24
C TYR A 7 -28.29 0.60 -2.73
N LEU A 8 -27.61 -0.06 -1.83
CA LEU A 8 -26.28 0.31 -1.39
C LEU A 8 -25.30 -0.44 -2.30
N THR A 9 -24.57 0.28 -3.14
CA THR A 9 -23.45 -0.30 -3.86
C THR A 9 -22.30 -0.51 -2.88
N PRO A 10 -21.66 -1.69 -2.87
CA PRO A 10 -20.42 -1.86 -2.12
C PRO A 10 -19.44 -0.77 -2.54
N PHE A 11 -18.85 -0.11 -1.57
CA PHE A 11 -17.81 0.89 -1.81
C PHE A 11 -16.52 0.34 -1.22
N ALA A 12 -15.56 0.04 -2.08
CA ALA A 12 -14.20 -0.24 -1.69
C ALA A 12 -13.35 0.99 -2.01
N PRO A 13 -12.74 1.61 -1.00
CA PRO A 13 -11.93 2.80 -1.17
C PRO A 13 -10.55 2.50 -1.76
N ASP A 14 -9.78 3.55 -2.06
CA ASP A 14 -8.48 3.47 -2.70
C ASP A 14 -7.45 2.61 -1.93
N GLN A 15 -7.45 2.61 -0.59
CA GLN A 15 -6.54 1.72 0.15
C GLN A 15 -6.81 0.24 -0.13
N SER A 16 -8.05 -0.16 -0.39
CA SER A 16 -8.38 -1.53 -0.73
C SER A 16 -7.85 -1.92 -2.11
N GLY A 17 -7.92 -1.00 -3.09
CA GLY A 17 -7.30 -1.17 -4.40
C GLY A 17 -5.78 -1.30 -4.31
N ALA A 18 -5.14 -0.47 -3.49
CA ALA A 18 -3.70 -0.55 -3.27
C ALA A 18 -3.29 -1.89 -2.63
N VAL A 19 -4.03 -2.38 -1.64
CA VAL A 19 -3.77 -3.69 -1.04
C VAL A 19 -3.93 -4.79 -2.06
N SER A 20 -4.98 -4.75 -2.89
CA SER A 20 -5.28 -5.79 -3.88
C SER A 20 -4.13 -5.99 -4.88
N VAL A 21 -3.54 -4.91 -5.37
CA VAL A 21 -2.36 -4.96 -6.26
C VAL A 21 -1.15 -5.60 -5.59
N LEU A 22 -0.91 -5.30 -4.31
CA LEU A 22 0.30 -5.72 -3.61
C LEU A 22 0.15 -7.10 -2.94
N TYR A 23 -1.06 -7.59 -2.79
CA TYR A 23 -1.40 -8.72 -1.92
C TYR A 23 -0.75 -10.04 -2.37
N GLU A 24 -0.65 -10.32 -3.65
CA GLU A 24 -0.08 -11.58 -4.16
C GLU A 24 1.43 -11.59 -4.29
N LEU A 25 2.08 -10.44 -4.06
CA LEU A 25 3.51 -10.28 -4.30
C LEU A 25 4.40 -10.80 -3.17
N GLY A 26 3.82 -11.35 -2.10
CA GLY A 26 4.57 -11.97 -1.00
C GLY A 26 5.30 -10.96 -0.11
N GLY A 27 4.76 -9.77 0.03
CA GLY A 27 5.31 -8.72 0.88
C GLY A 27 4.66 -8.63 2.27
N MET A 28 5.22 -7.75 3.10
CA MET A 28 4.62 -7.28 4.33
C MET A 28 3.81 -6.01 4.06
N LEU A 29 2.48 -6.10 4.08
CA LEU A 29 1.58 -4.98 3.85
C LEU A 29 1.16 -4.38 5.18
N VAL A 30 1.37 -3.09 5.36
CA VAL A 30 1.04 -2.36 6.56
C VAL A 30 -0.01 -1.30 6.24
N ILE A 31 -1.21 -1.53 6.69
CA ILE A 31 -2.30 -0.55 6.58
C ILE A 31 -2.15 0.42 7.75
N CYS A 32 -1.85 1.67 7.43
CA CYS A 32 -1.61 2.72 8.43
C CYS A 32 -2.95 3.24 8.96
N ASP A 33 -3.53 2.53 9.91
CA ASP A 33 -4.87 2.79 10.47
C ASP A 33 -4.94 2.53 11.98
N ALA A 34 -6.12 2.74 12.54
CA ALA A 34 -6.44 2.38 13.92
C ALA A 34 -7.01 0.95 14.07
N GLY A 35 -7.12 0.19 12.97
CA GLY A 35 -7.60 -1.19 12.91
C GLY A 35 -8.87 -1.40 12.09
N GLY A 36 -9.70 -0.38 11.88
CA GLY A 36 -10.96 -0.51 11.15
C GLY A 36 -10.79 -0.75 9.66
N CYS A 37 -9.91 0.01 9.00
CA CYS A 37 -9.65 -0.15 7.57
C CYS A 37 -9.01 -1.50 7.27
N THR A 38 -8.07 -1.95 8.10
CA THR A 38 -7.48 -3.29 7.99
C THR A 38 -8.54 -4.38 8.13
N GLY A 39 -9.47 -4.23 9.08
CA GLY A 39 -10.57 -5.18 9.26
C GLY A 39 -11.47 -5.28 8.04
N ASN A 40 -11.79 -4.16 7.39
CA ASN A 40 -12.56 -4.15 6.15
C ASN A 40 -11.82 -4.84 5.00
N VAL A 41 -10.57 -4.47 4.76
CA VAL A 41 -9.76 -5.08 3.71
C VAL A 41 -9.69 -6.61 3.89
N CYS A 42 -9.30 -7.08 5.07
CA CYS A 42 -9.13 -8.50 5.34
C CYS A 42 -10.45 -9.27 5.41
N GLY A 43 -11.55 -8.61 5.78
CA GLY A 43 -12.86 -9.26 5.97
C GLY A 43 -13.74 -9.25 4.74
N PHE A 44 -13.64 -8.23 3.88
CA PHE A 44 -14.62 -7.98 2.83
C PHE A 44 -14.00 -7.59 1.48
N ASP A 45 -12.97 -6.77 1.47
CA ASP A 45 -12.48 -6.15 0.24
C ASP A 45 -11.47 -7.02 -0.50
N GLU A 46 -10.75 -7.90 0.21
CA GLU A 46 -9.76 -8.80 -0.37
C GLU A 46 -10.22 -10.25 -0.28
N PRO A 47 -10.83 -10.79 -1.35
CA PRO A 47 -11.38 -12.14 -1.33
C PRO A 47 -10.33 -13.26 -1.29
N ARG A 48 -9.07 -12.95 -1.66
CA ARG A 48 -7.96 -13.92 -1.71
C ARG A 48 -7.28 -14.13 -0.36
N TRP A 49 -7.79 -13.56 0.71
CA TRP A 49 -7.20 -13.61 2.06
C TRP A 49 -6.76 -15.01 2.50
N PHE A 50 -7.49 -16.03 2.12
CA PHE A 50 -7.19 -17.41 2.50
C PHE A 50 -6.24 -18.12 1.54
N GLU A 51 -5.85 -17.51 0.43
CA GLU A 51 -5.12 -18.16 -0.66
C GLU A 51 -3.68 -17.69 -0.79
N THR A 52 -3.32 -16.56 -0.19
CA THR A 52 -2.01 -15.95 -0.39
C THR A 52 -1.14 -15.96 0.86
N ARG A 53 0.19 -15.78 0.64
CA ARG A 53 1.20 -15.77 1.70
C ARG A 53 1.57 -14.37 2.18
N SER A 54 0.92 -13.33 1.72
CA SER A 54 1.20 -11.97 2.16
C SER A 54 0.85 -11.79 3.63
N ALA A 55 1.71 -11.12 4.37
CA ALA A 55 1.45 -10.73 5.74
C ALA A 55 0.84 -9.32 5.76
N VAL A 56 -0.37 -9.18 6.31
CA VAL A 56 -1.06 -7.89 6.42
C VAL A 56 -1.18 -7.47 7.87
N PHE A 57 -0.77 -6.25 8.17
CA PHE A 57 -0.76 -5.68 9.50
C PHE A 57 -1.53 -4.37 9.56
N SER A 58 -2.23 -4.16 10.66
CA SER A 58 -2.67 -2.83 11.08
C SER A 58 -1.52 -2.12 11.81
N ALA A 59 -1.26 -0.87 11.48
CA ALA A 59 -0.36 -0.04 12.29
C ALA A 59 -0.87 0.13 13.72
N GLY A 60 -2.18 0.01 13.92
CA GLY A 60 -2.83 0.09 15.21
C GLY A 60 -2.61 1.44 15.87
N LEU A 61 -2.72 2.53 15.09
CA LEU A 61 -2.55 3.90 15.59
C LEU A 61 -3.52 4.20 16.74
N ARG A 62 -3.02 4.90 17.74
CA ARG A 62 -3.78 5.37 18.89
C ARG A 62 -3.72 6.89 18.97
N ASP A 63 -4.60 7.47 19.76
CA ASP A 63 -4.70 8.93 19.93
C ASP A 63 -3.35 9.56 20.26
N MET A 64 -2.57 8.92 21.14
CA MET A 64 -1.25 9.40 21.51
C MET A 64 -0.23 9.29 20.39
N ASP A 65 -0.36 8.34 19.47
CA ASP A 65 0.51 8.22 18.30
C ASP A 65 0.22 9.36 17.32
N ALA A 66 -1.06 9.70 17.14
CA ALA A 66 -1.50 10.82 16.32
C ALA A 66 -1.06 12.20 16.89
N ILE A 67 -1.17 12.39 18.22
CA ILE A 67 -0.82 13.65 18.88
C ILE A 67 0.69 13.89 18.93
N LEU A 68 1.47 12.83 19.19
CA LEU A 68 2.92 12.93 19.43
C LEU A 68 3.77 12.62 18.19
N GLY A 69 3.18 12.15 17.08
CA GLY A 69 3.93 11.78 15.88
C GLY A 69 4.91 10.63 16.12
N ARG A 70 4.45 9.51 16.68
CA ARG A 70 5.30 8.37 17.08
C ARG A 70 5.65 7.44 15.94
N ASP A 71 6.17 7.97 14.85
CA ASP A 71 6.60 7.18 13.69
C ASP A 71 7.75 6.22 14.04
N ASP A 72 8.63 6.63 14.96
CA ASP A 72 9.72 5.80 15.49
C ASP A 72 9.21 4.48 16.12
N ARG A 73 8.09 4.53 16.83
CA ARG A 73 7.47 3.36 17.44
C ARG A 73 6.85 2.43 16.39
N LEU A 74 6.19 3.00 15.39
CA LEU A 74 5.65 2.24 14.27
C LEU A 74 6.77 1.52 13.53
N VAL A 75 7.83 2.25 13.16
CA VAL A 75 9.00 1.70 12.48
C VAL A 75 9.68 0.59 13.29
N ALA A 76 9.79 0.74 14.62
CA ALA A 76 10.36 -0.30 15.48
C ALA A 76 9.53 -1.59 15.46
N LYS A 77 8.20 -1.47 15.54
CA LYS A 77 7.29 -2.63 15.46
C LYS A 77 7.38 -3.35 14.11
N LEU A 78 7.44 -2.58 13.02
CA LEU A 78 7.52 -3.12 11.67
C LEU A 78 8.86 -3.81 11.41
N ALA A 79 9.94 -3.26 11.93
CA ALA A 79 11.26 -3.90 11.83
C ALA A 79 11.30 -5.23 12.58
N ASP A 80 10.76 -5.28 13.83
CA ASP A 80 10.64 -6.54 14.59
C ASP A 80 9.74 -7.58 13.89
N ALA A 81 8.69 -7.14 13.21
CA ALA A 81 7.85 -8.04 12.41
C ALA A 81 8.60 -8.57 11.17
N ALA A 82 9.33 -7.71 10.47
CA ALA A 82 10.10 -8.07 9.28
C ALA A 82 11.16 -9.13 9.56
N GLU A 83 11.83 -9.07 10.71
CA GLU A 83 12.82 -10.09 11.12
C GLU A 83 12.22 -11.49 11.30
N LYS A 84 10.92 -11.60 11.52
CA LYS A 84 10.21 -12.85 11.81
C LYS A 84 9.48 -13.43 10.60
N LEU A 85 9.49 -12.72 9.49
CA LEU A 85 8.72 -13.04 8.30
C LEU A 85 9.67 -13.31 7.11
N ASP A 86 9.31 -14.28 6.30
CA ASP A 86 9.94 -14.52 5.00
C ASP A 86 9.21 -13.67 3.94
N VAL A 87 9.61 -12.40 3.84
CA VAL A 87 9.02 -11.42 2.93
C VAL A 87 10.10 -10.70 2.14
N THR A 88 9.78 -10.32 0.91
CA THR A 88 10.75 -9.72 -0.02
C THR A 88 10.73 -8.19 -0.02
N PHE A 89 9.61 -7.59 0.40
CA PHE A 89 9.43 -6.14 0.49
C PHE A 89 8.43 -5.79 1.58
N ALA A 90 8.38 -4.51 1.92
CA ALA A 90 7.34 -3.96 2.78
C ALA A 90 6.61 -2.81 2.08
N ALA A 91 5.29 -2.73 2.27
CA ALA A 91 4.48 -1.64 1.76
C ALA A 91 3.69 -0.97 2.89
N VAL A 92 3.75 0.34 2.99
CA VAL A 92 2.94 1.15 3.91
C VAL A 92 1.83 1.83 3.13
N ILE A 93 0.59 1.51 3.47
CA ILE A 93 -0.61 1.94 2.75
C ILE A 93 -1.38 2.92 3.62
N GLY A 94 -1.69 4.09 3.07
CA GLY A 94 -2.41 5.16 3.74
C GLY A 94 -3.90 4.86 3.93
N THR A 95 -4.50 5.54 4.90
CA THR A 95 -5.94 5.54 5.16
C THR A 95 -6.38 6.93 5.62
N PRO A 96 -7.68 7.18 5.88
CA PRO A 96 -8.13 8.49 6.37
C PRO A 96 -7.42 8.98 7.64
N VAL A 97 -7.05 8.10 8.55
CA VAL A 97 -6.43 8.51 9.83
C VAL A 97 -5.07 9.19 9.61
N PRO A 98 -4.09 8.56 8.95
CA PRO A 98 -2.81 9.22 8.67
C PRO A 98 -2.94 10.41 7.72
N ALA A 99 -3.92 10.43 6.82
CA ALA A 99 -4.17 11.58 5.96
C ALA A 99 -4.58 12.82 6.77
N VAL A 100 -5.44 12.64 7.78
CA VAL A 100 -5.89 13.73 8.66
C VAL A 100 -4.78 14.25 9.57
N ILE A 101 -3.93 13.36 10.10
CA ILE A 101 -2.83 13.75 11.00
C ILE A 101 -1.57 14.21 10.25
N GLY A 102 -1.56 14.15 8.92
CA GLY A 102 -0.46 14.63 8.09
C GLY A 102 0.80 13.76 8.15
N THR A 103 0.63 12.43 8.16
CA THR A 103 1.75 11.47 8.19
C THR A 103 2.70 11.67 6.99
N ASP A 104 4.01 11.77 7.25
CA ASP A 104 5.05 11.83 6.22
C ASP A 104 5.48 10.42 5.79
N TYR A 105 4.86 9.91 4.74
CA TYR A 105 5.18 8.58 4.19
C TYR A 105 6.61 8.46 3.68
N ARG A 106 7.20 9.55 3.15
CA ARG A 106 8.60 9.53 2.70
C ARG A 106 9.56 9.40 3.88
N ALA A 107 9.22 10.02 5.01
CA ALA A 107 9.99 9.83 6.25
C ALA A 107 9.87 8.40 6.76
N LEU A 108 8.66 7.84 6.80
CA LEU A 108 8.43 6.44 7.18
C LEU A 108 9.20 5.45 6.29
N GLU A 109 9.16 5.64 4.97
CA GLU A 109 9.91 4.83 4.03
C GLU A 109 11.42 4.87 4.32
N ARG A 110 12.00 6.07 4.49
CA ARG A 110 13.42 6.23 4.81
C ARG A 110 13.80 5.61 6.15
N MET A 111 12.95 5.77 7.17
CA MET A 111 13.21 5.22 8.50
C MET A 111 13.14 3.69 8.49
N LEU A 112 12.15 3.12 7.82
CA LEU A 112 11.95 1.68 7.75
C LEU A 112 13.05 1.02 6.88
N SER A 113 13.39 1.58 5.73
CA SER A 113 14.49 1.09 4.88
C SER A 113 15.87 1.14 5.55
N LYS A 114 16.06 2.01 6.54
CA LYS A 114 17.30 2.03 7.34
C LYS A 114 17.36 0.98 8.43
N LYS A 115 16.21 0.49 8.86
CA LYS A 115 16.10 -0.49 9.96
C LYS A 115 15.92 -1.92 9.48
N THR A 116 15.52 -2.10 8.24
CA THR A 116 15.30 -3.41 7.63
C THR A 116 16.11 -3.53 6.35
N ASP A 117 16.45 -4.73 5.96
CA ASP A 117 17.07 -4.99 4.64
C ASP A 117 16.04 -5.09 3.52
N LEU A 118 14.78 -4.73 3.79
CA LEU A 118 13.69 -4.81 2.83
C LEU A 118 13.63 -3.58 1.93
N SER A 119 13.24 -3.80 0.68
CA SER A 119 12.73 -2.73 -0.17
C SER A 119 11.40 -2.23 0.40
N VAL A 120 11.33 -0.96 0.77
CA VAL A 120 10.11 -0.36 1.32
C VAL A 120 9.50 0.56 0.28
N LEU A 121 8.21 0.46 0.08
CA LEU A 121 7.41 1.38 -0.72
C LEU A 121 6.26 1.95 0.10
N THR A 122 5.78 3.12 -0.30
CA THR A 122 4.63 3.77 0.35
C THR A 122 3.57 4.10 -0.70
N VAL A 123 2.31 3.83 -0.36
CA VAL A 123 1.16 4.18 -1.21
C VAL A 123 0.30 5.18 -0.46
N ASN A 124 0.31 6.42 -0.93
CA ASN A 124 -0.44 7.50 -0.30
C ASN A 124 -1.91 7.47 -0.72
N THR A 125 -2.67 6.58 -0.09
CA THR A 125 -4.12 6.50 -0.15
C THR A 125 -4.75 7.18 1.06
N ASP A 126 -5.96 7.68 0.94
CA ASP A 126 -6.63 8.45 2.00
C ASP A 126 -8.05 7.96 2.32
N GLY A 127 -8.53 6.93 1.63
CA GLY A 127 -9.86 6.36 1.82
C GLY A 127 -11.00 7.18 1.21
N MET A 128 -10.69 8.25 0.47
CA MET A 128 -11.68 9.16 -0.13
C MET A 128 -11.85 8.94 -1.63
N GLU A 129 -10.84 8.37 -2.27
CA GLU A 129 -10.87 8.06 -3.70
C GLU A 129 -11.44 6.65 -3.95
N LEU A 130 -11.72 6.35 -5.20
CA LEU A 130 -12.22 5.06 -5.64
C LEU A 130 -11.12 4.00 -5.68
N TYR A 131 -11.53 2.74 -5.69
CA TYR A 131 -10.67 1.57 -5.70
C TYR A 131 -9.61 1.59 -6.82
N ASP A 132 -10.01 1.93 -8.05
CA ASP A 132 -9.13 2.02 -9.22
C ASP A 132 -8.00 3.06 -9.04
N LYS A 133 -8.23 4.11 -8.27
CA LYS A 133 -7.18 5.09 -7.94
C LYS A 133 -6.13 4.52 -7.00
N GLY A 134 -6.55 3.66 -6.09
CA GLY A 134 -5.62 2.92 -5.24
C GLY A 134 -4.75 1.94 -6.02
N GLU A 135 -5.34 1.23 -6.98
CA GLU A 135 -4.60 0.36 -7.89
C GLU A 135 -3.57 1.15 -8.70
N GLU A 136 -3.98 2.27 -9.32
CA GLU A 136 -3.08 3.15 -10.07
C GLU A 136 -1.87 3.60 -9.23
N LYS A 137 -2.11 4.07 -8.01
CA LYS A 137 -1.06 4.51 -7.08
C LYS A 137 -0.11 3.37 -6.70
N ALA A 138 -0.65 2.18 -6.47
CA ALA A 138 0.16 1.02 -6.10
C ALA A 138 1.05 0.54 -7.25
N TYR A 139 0.51 0.45 -8.47
CA TYR A 139 1.31 0.13 -9.65
C TYR A 139 2.41 1.16 -9.89
N LEU A 140 2.09 2.45 -9.77
CA LEU A 140 3.08 3.51 -9.92
C LEU A 140 4.21 3.35 -8.89
N ALA A 141 3.88 3.14 -7.62
CA ALA A 141 4.87 2.94 -6.57
C ALA A 141 5.75 1.70 -6.82
N LEU A 142 5.17 0.59 -7.32
CA LEU A 142 5.91 -0.61 -7.70
C LEU A 142 6.88 -0.33 -8.85
N PHE A 143 6.41 0.27 -9.92
CA PHE A 143 7.26 0.56 -11.08
C PHE A 143 8.36 1.56 -10.74
N GLU A 144 8.06 2.61 -9.98
CA GLU A 144 9.08 3.58 -9.54
C GLU A 144 10.15 2.94 -8.65
N LYS A 145 9.78 1.94 -7.85
CA LYS A 145 10.70 1.29 -6.91
C LYS A 145 11.54 0.20 -7.55
N PHE A 146 10.95 -0.61 -8.43
CA PHE A 146 11.56 -1.86 -8.91
C PHE A 146 11.94 -1.84 -10.39
N SER A 147 11.56 -0.81 -11.16
CA SER A 147 12.05 -0.71 -12.54
C SER A 147 13.48 -0.18 -12.57
N ASP A 148 14.31 -0.82 -13.40
CA ASP A 148 15.65 -0.34 -13.65
C ASP A 148 15.62 1.01 -14.38
N LYS A 149 16.08 2.05 -13.71
CA LYS A 149 16.19 3.40 -14.29
C LYS A 149 17.40 3.57 -15.21
N ASN A 150 18.21 2.54 -15.40
CA ASN A 150 19.53 2.63 -16.00
C ASN A 150 19.65 2.17 -17.45
N GLU A 151 18.55 1.89 -18.14
CA GLU A 151 18.65 1.62 -19.58
C GLU A 151 18.05 2.75 -20.43
N GLU A 152 18.56 3.95 -20.28
CA GLU A 152 18.78 4.80 -21.45
C GLU A 152 19.96 4.20 -22.22
N SER A 153 19.74 3.12 -22.94
CA SER A 153 20.65 2.70 -23.99
C SER A 153 20.54 3.76 -25.09
N GLU A 154 21.54 4.64 -25.14
CA GLU A 154 21.65 5.76 -26.09
C GLU A 154 21.64 5.34 -27.57
N ASP A 155 21.63 4.04 -27.89
CA ASP A 155 21.90 3.53 -29.22
C ASP A 155 20.74 2.76 -29.93
N MET A 156 19.57 2.64 -29.33
CA MET A 156 18.45 2.03 -30.07
C MET A 156 17.43 3.08 -30.50
N ASN A 157 17.24 3.16 -31.83
CA ASN A 157 16.18 3.96 -32.42
C ASN A 157 14.83 3.56 -31.77
N ASP A 158 14.07 4.52 -31.23
CA ASP A 158 12.81 4.30 -30.49
C ASP A 158 11.77 3.46 -31.27
N LYS A 159 11.93 3.34 -32.59
CA LYS A 159 11.07 2.55 -33.46
C LYS A 159 11.32 1.03 -33.38
N ASP A 160 12.47 0.61 -32.88
CA ASP A 160 12.88 -0.80 -32.84
C ASP A 160 12.71 -1.43 -31.44
N ARG A 161 12.23 -0.67 -30.44
CA ARG A 161 11.95 -1.19 -29.10
C ARG A 161 10.64 -1.95 -29.10
N PRO A 162 10.61 -3.19 -28.56
CA PRO A 162 9.36 -3.89 -28.36
C PRO A 162 8.50 -3.11 -27.35
N ARG A 163 7.26 -2.80 -27.72
CA ARG A 163 6.31 -2.12 -26.84
C ARG A 163 5.32 -3.13 -26.30
N ILE A 164 5.20 -3.22 -25.00
CA ILE A 164 4.21 -4.05 -24.31
C ILE A 164 3.11 -3.13 -23.81
N GLY A 165 1.91 -3.32 -24.33
CA GLY A 165 0.70 -2.66 -23.80
C GLY A 165 0.02 -3.58 -22.79
N ILE A 166 -0.30 -3.04 -21.61
CA ILE A 166 -1.05 -3.77 -20.58
C ILE A 166 -2.44 -3.13 -20.52
N ILE A 167 -3.48 -3.94 -20.69
CA ILE A 167 -4.87 -3.49 -20.67
C ILE A 167 -5.63 -4.33 -19.63
N GLY A 168 -6.33 -3.68 -18.70
CA GLY A 168 -7.19 -4.35 -17.73
C GLY A 168 -6.41 -5.15 -16.69
N MET A 169 -5.59 -4.47 -15.88
CA MET A 169 -4.82 -5.07 -14.80
C MET A 169 -5.55 -5.07 -13.46
N THR A 170 -6.84 -5.28 -13.45
CA THR A 170 -7.55 -5.56 -12.20
C THR A 170 -7.48 -7.03 -11.88
N PRO A 171 -7.15 -7.42 -10.64
CA PRO A 171 -7.21 -8.80 -10.20
C PRO A 171 -8.62 -9.37 -10.28
#